data_e004144c41844ea1b42acd463a151f4b
#
_entry.id   e004144c41844ea1b42acd463a151f4b
#
_cell.length_a   1.000
_cell.length_b   1.000
_cell.length_c   1.000
_cell.angle_alpha   90.00
_cell.angle_beta   90.00
_cell.angle_gamma   90.00
#
_symmetry.space_group_name_H-M   'P 1'
#
loop_
_entity.id
_entity.type
_entity.pdbx_description
1 polymer ?
#
loop_
_entity_poly.entity_id
_entity_poly.type
_entity_poly.pdbx_seq_one_letter_code
_entity_poly.pdbx_strand_id
1 'polypeptide(L)'
;SAKVGDTLTLVDKPAAEPLGGFQEVNPNVFAGIFPVNSDDYENFRDALDKLKLNDASFSFEPETSQALGFGFRCGFLGMLHMEIIQERLEREYDLDLITTAPTVVYQVHLTNGEIVNIHNPSELPPLNTVDSIHEPVIKANILVPHDYVGNVITLCIEKRGVQKNLVY
;
A
#
# COMPACT_ATOMS: atom_id res chain seq x y z
N SER A 1 19.94 10.22 -1.89
CA SER A 1 18.88 11.24 -1.78
C SER A 1 18.32 11.21 -0.36
N ALA A 2 18.03 12.38 0.21
CA ALA A 2 17.41 12.47 1.54
C ALA A 2 15.91 12.08 1.42
N LYS A 3 15.44 11.32 2.42
CA LYS A 3 14.01 10.95 2.52
C LYS A 3 13.30 11.91 3.46
N VAL A 4 11.98 11.99 3.36
CA VAL A 4 11.14 12.68 4.36
C VAL A 4 11.32 11.99 5.71
N GLY A 5 11.69 12.77 6.75
CA GLY A 5 11.99 12.24 8.07
C GLY A 5 13.49 12.06 8.36
N ASP A 6 14.35 12.19 7.37
CA ASP A 6 15.80 12.19 7.59
C ASP A 6 16.24 13.44 8.37
N THR A 7 17.23 13.26 9.23
CA THR A 7 17.85 14.35 9.97
C THR A 7 19.03 14.91 9.17
N LEU A 8 18.94 16.19 8.80
CA LEU A 8 20.05 16.90 8.16
C LEU A 8 20.92 17.56 9.22
N THR A 9 22.24 17.41 9.08
CA THR A 9 23.21 17.95 10.04
C THR A 9 24.43 18.53 9.31
N LEU A 10 25.22 19.32 10.00
CA LEU A 10 26.49 19.86 9.46
C LEU A 10 27.57 18.79 9.46
N VAL A 11 28.37 18.75 8.40
CA VAL A 11 29.50 17.81 8.28
C VAL A 11 30.52 18.02 9.42
N ASP A 12 30.80 19.27 9.74
CA ASP A 12 31.78 19.66 10.75
C ASP A 12 31.27 19.53 12.20
N LYS A 13 29.93 19.39 12.36
CA LYS A 13 29.28 19.24 13.66
C LYS A 13 28.07 18.32 13.52
N PRO A 14 28.30 17.01 13.33
CA PRO A 14 27.22 16.06 13.16
C PRO A 14 26.38 15.93 14.45
N ALA A 15 25.08 15.76 14.29
CA ALA A 15 24.20 15.41 15.39
C ALA A 15 24.55 14.00 15.89
N ALA A 16 24.55 13.80 17.21
CA ALA A 16 24.86 12.50 17.81
C ALA A 16 23.78 11.46 17.56
N GLU A 17 22.52 11.90 17.45
CA GLU A 17 21.36 11.06 17.23
C GLU A 17 20.39 11.71 16.22
N PRO A 18 19.62 10.91 15.46
CA PRO A 18 18.55 11.44 14.62
C PRO A 18 17.47 12.15 15.47
N LEU A 19 16.82 13.18 14.90
CA LEU A 19 15.67 13.79 15.55
C LEU A 19 14.54 12.77 15.65
N GLY A 20 14.04 12.56 16.87
CA GLY A 20 12.93 11.64 17.13
C GLY A 20 11.59 12.21 16.66
N GLY A 21 10.57 11.31 16.58
CA GLY A 21 9.16 11.68 16.33
C GLY A 21 8.68 11.47 14.92
N PHE A 22 9.55 11.16 13.96
CA PHE A 22 9.11 10.73 12.64
C PHE A 22 8.92 9.20 12.61
N GLN A 23 7.75 8.77 12.16
CA GLN A 23 7.48 7.35 11.89
C GLN A 23 7.39 7.16 10.37
N GLU A 24 8.15 6.21 9.86
CA GLU A 24 8.04 5.83 8.46
C GLU A 24 6.64 5.26 8.21
N VAL A 25 5.94 5.82 7.23
CA VAL A 25 4.59 5.37 6.89
C VAL A 25 4.72 4.27 5.85
N ASN A 26 4.31 3.06 6.22
CA ASN A 26 4.36 1.90 5.35
C ASN A 26 3.06 1.78 4.55
N PRO A 27 3.13 1.37 3.27
CA PRO A 27 1.95 1.04 2.49
C PRO A 27 1.13 -0.10 3.11
N ASN A 28 -0.19 0.00 2.99
CA ASN A 28 -1.13 -1.00 3.49
C ASN A 28 -1.91 -1.70 2.38
N VAL A 29 -1.99 -1.08 1.19
CA VAL A 29 -2.70 -1.58 0.01
C VAL A 29 -1.71 -1.67 -1.13
N PHE A 30 -1.74 -2.79 -1.85
CA PHE A 30 -0.85 -3.04 -2.98
C PHE A 30 -1.65 -3.41 -4.22
N ALA A 31 -1.25 -2.87 -5.36
CA ALA A 31 -1.82 -3.23 -6.66
C ALA A 31 -0.71 -3.27 -7.74
N GLY A 32 -0.85 -4.17 -8.69
CA GLY A 32 -0.06 -4.13 -9.90
C GLY A 32 -0.63 -3.08 -10.85
N ILE A 33 0.22 -2.22 -11.40
CA ILE A 33 -0.15 -1.26 -12.44
C ILE A 33 0.70 -1.55 -13.68
N PHE A 34 0.03 -1.66 -14.81
CA PHE A 34 0.63 -2.05 -16.09
C PHE A 34 0.24 -1.07 -17.18
N PRO A 35 1.16 -0.62 -18.02
CA PRO A 35 0.80 0.20 -19.17
C PRO A 35 0.03 -0.67 -20.19
N VAL A 36 -0.99 -0.10 -20.83
CA VAL A 36 -1.73 -0.75 -21.91
C VAL A 36 -0.81 -1.02 -23.10
N ASN A 37 0.06 -0.06 -23.42
CA ASN A 37 1.08 -0.21 -24.45
C ASN A 37 2.44 -0.48 -23.77
N SER A 38 3.08 -1.57 -24.14
CA SER A 38 4.41 -1.95 -23.61
C SER A 38 5.51 -0.92 -23.89
N ASP A 39 5.37 -0.12 -24.95
CA ASP A 39 6.33 0.92 -25.29
C ASP A 39 6.34 2.07 -24.25
N ASP A 40 5.27 2.22 -23.49
CA ASP A 40 5.16 3.24 -22.43
C ASP A 40 5.82 2.83 -21.12
N TYR A 41 6.40 1.64 -21.01
CA TYR A 41 7.00 1.15 -19.76
C TYR A 41 8.06 2.11 -19.18
N GLU A 42 8.97 2.63 -20.01
CA GLU A 42 10.01 3.57 -19.57
C GLU A 42 9.42 4.91 -19.14
N ASN A 43 8.44 5.44 -19.88
CA ASN A 43 7.72 6.66 -19.52
C ASN A 43 6.98 6.48 -18.19
N PHE A 44 6.38 5.31 -18.01
CA PHE A 44 5.68 4.96 -16.76
C PHE A 44 6.64 4.88 -15.58
N ARG A 45 7.80 4.25 -15.73
CA ARG A 45 8.83 4.22 -14.67
C ARG A 45 9.26 5.63 -14.27
N ASP A 46 9.56 6.49 -15.26
CA ASP A 46 9.98 7.87 -15.00
C ASP A 46 8.89 8.70 -14.31
N ALA A 47 7.62 8.45 -14.64
CA ALA A 47 6.47 9.07 -13.98
C ALA A 47 6.37 8.64 -12.49
N LEU A 48 6.53 7.34 -12.22
CA LEU A 48 6.55 6.81 -10.83
C LEU A 48 7.70 7.39 -10.01
N ASP A 49 8.90 7.49 -10.59
CA ASP A 49 10.05 8.11 -9.93
C ASP A 49 9.80 9.58 -9.57
N LYS A 50 9.17 10.34 -10.47
CA LYS A 50 8.78 11.75 -10.22
C LYS A 50 7.71 11.86 -9.14
N LEU A 51 6.70 10.99 -9.15
CA LEU A 51 5.66 10.98 -8.11
C LEU A 51 6.24 10.65 -6.75
N LYS A 52 7.17 9.71 -6.66
CA LYS A 52 7.84 9.33 -5.42
C LYS A 52 8.64 10.46 -4.77
N LEU A 53 9.14 11.40 -5.56
CA LEU A 53 9.82 12.60 -5.02
C LEU A 53 8.87 13.50 -4.20
N ASN A 54 7.59 13.49 -4.54
CA ASN A 54 6.56 14.30 -3.88
C ASN A 54 5.76 13.52 -2.82
N ASP A 55 5.80 12.19 -2.89
CA ASP A 55 5.04 11.31 -1.99
C ASP A 55 5.93 10.21 -1.43
N ALA A 56 6.43 10.43 -0.21
CA ALA A 56 7.30 9.48 0.48
C ALA A 56 6.56 8.20 0.94
N SER A 57 5.24 8.22 1.00
CA SER A 57 4.40 7.08 1.38
C SER A 57 4.10 6.12 0.23
N PHE A 58 4.38 6.55 -1.01
CA PHE A 58 4.25 5.74 -2.20
C PHE A 58 5.49 4.88 -2.43
N SER A 59 5.29 3.60 -2.69
CA SER A 59 6.36 2.67 -3.04
C SER A 59 6.02 1.94 -4.34
N PHE A 60 7.03 1.54 -5.09
CA PHE A 60 6.86 0.70 -6.26
C PHE A 60 8.08 -0.17 -6.50
N GLU A 61 7.85 -1.32 -7.11
CA GLU A 61 8.86 -2.28 -7.53
C GLU A 61 8.46 -2.91 -8.88
N PRO A 62 9.40 -3.32 -9.72
CA PRO A 62 9.07 -3.98 -10.98
C PRO A 62 8.26 -5.26 -10.77
N GLU A 63 7.22 -5.44 -11.56
CA GLU A 63 6.39 -6.64 -11.58
C GLU A 63 6.22 -7.13 -13.02
N THR A 64 6.16 -8.45 -13.18
CA THR A 64 5.89 -9.08 -14.50
C THR A 64 4.64 -9.95 -14.38
N SER A 65 3.69 -9.70 -15.26
CA SER A 65 2.49 -10.52 -15.41
C SER A 65 2.54 -11.29 -16.74
N GLN A 66 2.17 -12.57 -16.71
CA GLN A 66 2.08 -13.36 -17.95
C GLN A 66 1.00 -12.82 -18.91
N ALA A 67 -0.05 -12.21 -18.36
CA ALA A 67 -1.15 -11.67 -19.16
C ALA A 67 -0.97 -10.21 -19.57
N LEU A 68 -0.31 -9.39 -18.71
CA LEU A 68 -0.23 -7.93 -18.87
C LEU A 68 1.19 -7.44 -19.22
N GLY A 69 2.18 -8.33 -19.21
CA GLY A 69 3.57 -7.97 -19.52
C GLY A 69 4.29 -7.32 -18.33
N PHE A 70 5.12 -6.32 -18.62
CA PHE A 70 5.92 -5.61 -17.62
C PHE A 70 5.16 -4.43 -17.03
N GLY A 71 5.22 -4.28 -15.72
CA GLY A 71 4.61 -3.20 -14.96
C GLY A 71 5.28 -3.00 -13.62
N PHE A 72 4.55 -2.46 -12.68
CA PHE A 72 5.05 -2.21 -11.32
C PHE A 72 4.03 -2.63 -10.27
N ARG A 73 4.51 -3.27 -9.22
CA ARG A 73 3.78 -3.47 -7.97
C ARG A 73 3.90 -2.20 -7.16
N CYS A 74 2.78 -1.52 -6.95
CA CYS A 74 2.71 -0.24 -6.25
C CYS A 74 2.10 -0.42 -4.87
N GLY A 75 2.67 0.26 -3.87
CA GLY A 75 2.18 0.28 -2.50
C GLY A 75 1.61 1.64 -2.13
N PHE A 76 0.42 1.65 -1.51
CA PHE A 76 -0.38 2.82 -1.19
C PHE A 76 -0.82 2.81 0.27
N LEU A 77 -1.13 3.98 0.84
CA LEU A 77 -1.69 4.11 2.18
C LEU A 77 -3.09 3.50 2.29
N GLY A 78 -3.86 3.53 1.21
CA GLY A 78 -5.22 3.03 1.12
C GLY A 78 -5.79 3.22 -0.28
N MET A 79 -7.07 2.85 -0.46
CA MET A 79 -7.76 2.89 -1.75
C MET A 79 -7.81 4.30 -2.36
N LEU A 80 -8.14 5.32 -1.56
CA LEU A 80 -8.19 6.71 -2.04
C LEU A 80 -6.82 7.19 -2.52
N HIS A 81 -5.74 6.83 -1.82
CA HIS A 81 -4.38 7.15 -2.24
C HIS A 81 -4.06 6.49 -3.58
N MET A 82 -4.44 5.22 -3.76
CA MET A 82 -4.28 4.49 -5.04
C MET A 82 -5.00 5.21 -6.19
N GLU A 83 -6.27 5.61 -5.99
CA GLU A 83 -7.06 6.32 -6.99
C GLU A 83 -6.42 7.67 -7.37
N ILE A 84 -5.92 8.42 -6.38
CA ILE A 84 -5.23 9.70 -6.63
C ILE A 84 -3.96 9.49 -7.45
N ILE A 85 -3.13 8.51 -7.11
CA ILE A 85 -1.89 8.23 -7.83
C ILE A 85 -2.20 7.77 -9.26
N GLN A 86 -3.18 6.88 -9.45
CA GLN A 86 -3.60 6.42 -10.76
C GLN A 86 -4.10 7.60 -11.62
N GLU A 87 -4.99 8.43 -11.09
CA GLU A 87 -5.53 9.60 -11.81
C GLU A 87 -4.42 10.60 -12.19
N ARG A 88 -3.41 10.79 -11.32
CA ARG A 88 -2.25 11.61 -11.63
C ARG A 88 -1.41 11.03 -12.76
N LEU A 89 -1.15 9.73 -12.75
CA LEU A 89 -0.42 9.04 -13.81
C LEU A 89 -1.12 9.19 -15.17
N GLU A 90 -2.44 9.03 -15.19
CA GLU A 90 -3.24 9.16 -16.40
C GLU A 90 -3.30 10.61 -16.91
N ARG A 91 -3.52 11.59 -16.02
CA ARG A 91 -3.74 12.99 -16.42
C ARG A 91 -2.47 13.82 -16.58
N GLU A 92 -1.47 13.63 -15.71
CA GLU A 92 -0.25 14.45 -15.73
C GLU A 92 0.79 13.88 -16.70
N TYR A 93 0.76 12.55 -16.93
CA TYR A 93 1.77 11.85 -17.74
C TYR A 93 1.20 11.20 -19.00
N ASP A 94 -0.12 11.36 -19.24
CA ASP A 94 -0.82 10.83 -20.44
C ASP A 94 -0.60 9.31 -20.64
N LEU A 95 -0.73 8.55 -19.56
CA LEU A 95 -0.52 7.10 -19.55
C LEU A 95 -1.86 6.37 -19.51
N ASP A 96 -2.03 5.40 -20.40
CA ASP A 96 -3.13 4.44 -20.32
C ASP A 96 -2.70 3.24 -19.46
N LEU A 97 -3.39 3.01 -18.34
CA LEU A 97 -2.97 2.05 -17.33
C LEU A 97 -4.05 1.00 -17.02
N ILE A 98 -3.59 -0.22 -16.76
CA ILE A 98 -4.41 -1.31 -16.21
C ILE A 98 -4.00 -1.53 -14.77
N THR A 99 -4.94 -1.42 -13.84
CA THR A 99 -4.70 -1.68 -12.42
C THR A 99 -5.33 -3.02 -12.02
N THR A 100 -4.55 -3.87 -11.35
CA THR A 100 -5.07 -5.13 -10.79
C THR A 100 -5.90 -4.89 -9.54
N ALA A 101 -6.68 -5.89 -9.13
CA ALA A 101 -7.39 -5.82 -7.85
C ALA A 101 -6.40 -5.56 -6.70
N PRO A 102 -6.72 -4.60 -5.81
CA PRO A 102 -5.85 -4.28 -4.69
C PRO A 102 -5.80 -5.41 -3.67
N THR A 103 -4.64 -5.60 -3.07
CA THR A 103 -4.38 -6.57 -2.01
C THR A 103 -3.82 -5.88 -0.78
N VAL A 104 -3.87 -6.57 0.36
CA VAL A 104 -3.24 -6.14 1.62
C VAL A 104 -2.04 -7.05 1.92
N VAL A 105 -1.24 -6.68 2.93
CA VAL A 105 -0.17 -7.55 3.41
C VAL A 105 -0.77 -8.65 4.27
N TYR A 106 -0.52 -9.90 3.91
CA TYR A 106 -0.89 -11.06 4.72
C TYR A 106 0.32 -11.56 5.51
N GLN A 107 0.09 -12.04 6.72
CA GLN A 107 1.08 -12.78 7.48
C GLN A 107 0.83 -14.27 7.32
N VAL A 108 1.82 -14.97 6.77
CA VAL A 108 1.78 -16.41 6.61
C VAL A 108 2.64 -17.04 7.69
N HIS A 109 2.03 -17.81 8.57
CA HIS A 109 2.71 -18.59 9.58
C HIS A 109 3.07 -19.93 8.98
N LEU A 110 4.34 -20.28 9.03
CA LEU A 110 4.85 -21.55 8.51
C LEU A 110 4.90 -22.61 9.60
N THR A 111 4.82 -23.89 9.19
CA THR A 111 4.90 -25.05 10.09
C THR A 111 6.22 -25.17 10.87
N ASN A 112 7.27 -24.46 10.41
CA ASN A 112 8.56 -24.36 11.11
C ASN A 112 8.60 -23.23 12.17
N GLY A 113 7.49 -22.48 12.34
CA GLY A 113 7.37 -21.35 13.28
C GLY A 113 7.82 -19.99 12.70
N GLU A 114 8.27 -19.94 11.47
CA GLU A 114 8.62 -18.69 10.78
C GLU A 114 7.36 -17.94 10.35
N ILE A 115 7.42 -16.58 10.35
CA ILE A 115 6.34 -15.70 9.88
C ILE A 115 6.85 -14.92 8.67
N VAL A 116 6.15 -15.06 7.55
CA VAL A 116 6.46 -14.37 6.30
C VAL A 116 5.34 -13.40 5.99
N ASN A 117 5.70 -12.14 5.70
CA ASN A 117 4.75 -11.14 5.21
C ASN A 117 4.73 -11.19 3.68
N ILE A 118 3.56 -11.35 3.09
CA ILE A 118 3.37 -11.37 1.64
C ILE A 118 2.36 -10.31 1.22
N HIS A 119 2.61 -9.63 0.13
CA HIS A 119 1.70 -8.67 -0.50
C HIS A 119 1.37 -9.05 -1.95
N ASN A 120 2.05 -10.04 -2.49
CA ASN A 120 1.83 -10.58 -3.83
C ASN A 120 1.43 -12.06 -3.74
N PRO A 121 0.32 -12.49 -4.35
CA PRO A 121 -0.08 -13.90 -4.36
C PRO A 121 1.00 -14.87 -4.89
N SER A 122 1.87 -14.40 -5.78
CA SER A 122 2.98 -15.21 -6.32
C SER A 122 4.07 -15.55 -5.29
N GLU A 123 4.11 -14.82 -4.18
CA GLU A 123 5.06 -15.04 -3.07
C GLU A 123 4.54 -16.05 -2.05
N LEU A 124 3.31 -16.57 -2.25
CA LEU A 124 2.73 -17.53 -1.31
C LEU A 124 3.59 -18.81 -1.26
N PRO A 125 4.09 -19.19 -0.05
CA PRO A 125 4.83 -20.42 0.12
C PRO A 125 4.00 -21.65 -0.26
N PRO A 126 4.64 -22.81 -0.54
CA PRO A 126 3.93 -24.05 -0.80
C PRO A 126 2.92 -24.37 0.32
N LEU A 127 1.67 -24.67 -0.03
CA LEU A 127 0.58 -24.83 0.94
C LEU A 127 0.86 -25.89 2.03
N ASN A 128 1.68 -26.88 1.74
CA ASN A 128 2.08 -27.90 2.70
C ASN A 128 3.04 -27.39 3.79
N THR A 129 3.62 -26.20 3.62
CA THR A 129 4.48 -25.53 4.61
C THR A 129 3.74 -24.41 5.38
N VAL A 130 2.48 -24.12 5.01
CA VAL A 130 1.66 -23.09 5.64
C VAL A 130 0.84 -23.69 6.77
N ASP A 131 0.96 -23.13 7.97
CA ASP A 131 0.12 -23.44 9.12
C ASP A 131 -1.15 -22.59 9.13
N SER A 132 -1.00 -21.26 9.01
CA SER A 132 -2.12 -20.34 8.98
C SER A 132 -1.80 -19.06 8.20
N ILE A 133 -2.86 -18.39 7.68
CA ILE A 133 -2.76 -17.11 6.98
C ILE A 133 -3.59 -16.10 7.74
N HIS A 134 -2.97 -14.97 8.08
CA HIS A 134 -3.58 -13.89 8.84
C HIS A 134 -3.71 -12.64 7.97
N GLU A 135 -4.90 -12.06 7.93
CA GLU A 135 -5.15 -10.77 7.30
C GLU A 135 -5.07 -9.63 8.33
N PRO A 136 -4.63 -8.42 7.94
CA PRO A 136 -4.61 -7.28 8.84
C PRO A 136 -6.04 -6.84 9.18
N VAL A 137 -6.27 -6.49 10.43
CA VAL A 137 -7.51 -5.87 10.88
C VAL A 137 -7.23 -4.50 11.48
N ILE A 138 -8.13 -3.56 11.27
CA ILE A 138 -8.05 -2.20 11.84
C ILE A 138 -9.07 -2.02 12.96
N LYS A 139 -8.75 -1.13 13.90
CA LYS A 139 -9.72 -0.58 14.85
C LYS A 139 -10.16 0.78 14.35
N ALA A 140 -11.41 0.89 13.90
CA ALA A 140 -11.98 2.14 13.45
C ALA A 140 -12.83 2.79 14.57
N ASN A 141 -12.62 4.10 14.79
CA ASN A 141 -13.51 4.92 15.60
C ASN A 141 -14.30 5.82 14.64
N ILE A 142 -15.61 5.62 14.58
CA ILE A 142 -16.47 6.31 13.63
C ILE A 142 -17.40 7.25 14.40
N LEU A 143 -17.27 8.54 14.14
CA LEU A 143 -18.17 9.57 14.64
C LEU A 143 -19.21 9.87 13.58
N VAL A 144 -20.48 9.70 13.92
CA VAL A 144 -21.58 9.84 12.98
C VAL A 144 -22.81 10.41 13.67
N PRO A 145 -23.63 11.26 13.00
CA PRO A 145 -24.91 11.70 13.52
C PRO A 145 -25.83 10.50 13.84
N HIS A 146 -26.67 10.66 14.85
CA HIS A 146 -27.55 9.59 15.38
C HIS A 146 -28.37 8.89 14.28
N ASP A 147 -28.88 9.66 13.32
CA ASP A 147 -29.73 9.16 12.25
C ASP A 147 -29.03 8.16 11.31
N TYR A 148 -27.70 8.18 11.26
CA TYR A 148 -26.88 7.33 10.39
C TYR A 148 -26.24 6.13 11.10
N VAL A 149 -26.37 6.02 12.41
CA VAL A 149 -25.74 4.95 13.23
C VAL A 149 -26.11 3.57 12.69
N GLY A 150 -27.41 3.33 12.42
CA GLY A 150 -27.89 2.06 11.89
C GLY A 150 -27.26 1.70 10.54
N ASN A 151 -27.16 2.66 9.63
CA ASN A 151 -26.57 2.45 8.31
C ASN A 151 -25.08 2.13 8.39
N VAL A 152 -24.36 2.80 9.28
CA VAL A 152 -22.93 2.55 9.51
C VAL A 152 -22.70 1.16 10.11
N ILE A 153 -23.51 0.76 11.09
CA ILE A 153 -23.43 -0.59 11.70
C ILE A 153 -23.65 -1.65 10.61
N THR A 154 -24.70 -1.50 9.79
CA THR A 154 -25.00 -2.42 8.69
C THR A 154 -23.82 -2.53 7.72
N LEU A 155 -23.26 -1.40 7.29
CA LEU A 155 -22.10 -1.36 6.42
C LEU A 155 -20.88 -2.08 7.04
N CYS A 156 -20.63 -1.85 8.33
CA CYS A 156 -19.53 -2.53 9.03
C CYS A 156 -19.72 -4.05 9.05
N ILE A 157 -20.94 -4.52 9.31
CA ILE A 157 -21.27 -5.96 9.33
C ILE A 157 -21.08 -6.56 7.93
N GLU A 158 -21.56 -5.90 6.87
CA GLU A 158 -21.38 -6.32 5.48
C GLU A 158 -19.89 -6.45 5.11
N LYS A 159 -19.05 -5.60 5.69
CA LYS A 159 -17.58 -5.63 5.53
C LYS A 159 -16.86 -6.52 6.56
N ARG A 160 -17.56 -7.46 7.20
CA ARG A 160 -17.04 -8.38 8.22
C ARG A 160 -16.49 -7.68 9.48
N GLY A 161 -16.95 -6.46 9.74
CA GLY A 161 -16.59 -5.71 10.93
C GLY A 161 -17.25 -6.27 12.18
N VAL A 162 -16.54 -6.17 13.31
CA VAL A 162 -17.05 -6.55 14.63
C VAL A 162 -17.21 -5.30 15.47
N GLN A 163 -18.45 -4.97 15.82
CA GLN A 163 -18.73 -3.85 16.72
C GLN A 163 -18.16 -4.15 18.12
N LYS A 164 -17.29 -3.27 18.62
CA LYS A 164 -16.67 -3.38 19.94
C LYS A 164 -17.40 -2.56 20.98
N ASN A 165 -17.81 -1.35 20.62
CA ASN A 165 -18.50 -0.42 21.53
C ASN A 165 -19.40 0.53 20.73
N LEU A 166 -20.43 1.06 21.38
CA LEU A 166 -21.29 2.12 20.89
C LEU A 166 -21.51 3.11 22.04
N VAL A 167 -21.18 4.37 21.79
CA VAL A 167 -21.34 5.47 22.78
C VAL A 167 -22.20 6.54 22.12
N TYR A 168 -23.21 7.02 22.84
CA TYR A 168 -24.10 8.11 22.39
C TYR A 168 -23.70 9.44 23.01
#